data_10e8977feace54c0090d3d14bfeb41fe
#
_entry.id   10e8977feace54c0090d3d14bfeb41fe
#
_cell.length_a   1.000
_cell.length_b   1.000
_cell.length_c   1.000
_cell.angle_alpha   90.00
_cell.angle_beta   90.00
_cell.angle_gamma   90.00
#
_symmetry.space_group_name_H-M   'P 1'
#
loop_
_entity.id
_entity.type
_entity.pdbx_description
1 polymer ?
#
loop_
_entity_poly.entity_id
_entity_poly.type
_entity_poly.pdbx_seq_one_letter_code
_entity_poly.pdbx_strand_id
1 'polypeptide(L)'
;MPATPLISRRHFLTLGVTTFTAGALGAALPAIAANKPQKDWRQVLLDRDRWLSLERAKTGEKAQFRYYRYGVGFDREGYNIACHLLRDVESGVTYAINPKLIDLLFLIQGWLRVNGMPFHIIIHSGYRTPAHNARLAKAGKKSEHVNGNAADIRIPGVGTDTLNRLAKAVGVGGVGFYPNDKFVHVDVGRVREWRG
;
A
#
# COMPACT_ATOMS: atom_id res chain seq x y z
N MET A 1 17.50 19.04 14.62
CA MET A 1 16.76 18.04 13.83
C MET A 1 17.07 18.29 12.37
N PRO A 2 17.70 17.37 11.61
CA PRO A 2 17.97 17.61 10.19
C PRO A 2 16.67 17.49 9.40
N ALA A 3 16.39 18.49 8.57
CA ALA A 3 15.24 18.56 7.69
C ALA A 3 15.29 17.42 6.65
N THR A 4 14.23 16.62 6.58
CA THR A 4 14.07 15.59 5.56
C THR A 4 13.87 16.25 4.19
N PRO A 5 14.64 15.92 3.14
CA PRO A 5 14.47 16.52 1.83
C PRO A 5 13.08 16.17 1.27
N LEU A 6 12.27 17.18 0.99
CA LEU A 6 10.98 17.06 0.34
C LEU A 6 11.22 16.57 -1.09
N ILE A 7 10.61 15.42 -1.43
CA ILE A 7 10.57 14.92 -2.81
C ILE A 7 9.67 15.86 -3.60
N SER A 8 10.26 16.65 -4.49
CA SER A 8 9.54 17.60 -5.34
C SER A 8 8.55 16.87 -6.27
N ARG A 9 7.31 17.41 -6.38
CA ARG A 9 6.25 16.95 -7.29
C ARG A 9 6.69 16.79 -8.76
N ARG A 10 7.76 17.48 -9.17
CA ARG A 10 8.24 17.50 -10.56
C ARG A 10 8.90 16.20 -11.04
N HIS A 11 9.24 15.27 -10.15
CA HIS A 11 9.93 14.03 -10.50
C HIS A 11 8.99 12.86 -10.87
N PHE A 12 7.67 13.05 -10.78
CA PHE A 12 6.70 11.98 -11.05
C PHE A 12 5.95 12.11 -12.39
N LEU A 13 6.14 13.19 -13.16
CA LEU A 13 5.28 13.51 -14.32
C LEU A 13 6.01 13.71 -15.65
N THR A 14 7.16 13.10 -15.91
CA THR A 14 7.78 13.13 -17.24
C THR A 14 7.72 11.76 -17.92
N LEU A 15 6.53 11.39 -18.42
CA LEU A 15 6.38 10.53 -19.59
C LEU A 15 6.27 11.47 -20.80
N GLY A 16 7.41 11.90 -21.33
CA GLY A 16 7.49 12.71 -22.53
C GLY A 16 7.36 11.84 -23.78
N VAL A 17 6.30 12.07 -24.55
CA VAL A 17 6.19 11.61 -25.95
C VAL A 17 7.05 12.53 -26.79
N THR A 18 8.15 12.04 -27.35
CA THR A 18 8.96 12.75 -28.35
C THR A 18 8.52 12.37 -29.75
N THR A 19 7.88 13.29 -30.44
CA THR A 19 7.66 13.22 -31.91
C THR A 19 8.97 13.54 -32.65
N PHE A 20 9.38 12.63 -33.53
CA PHE A 20 10.51 12.84 -34.44
C PHE A 20 10.09 13.67 -35.65
N THR A 21 10.75 14.82 -35.88
CA THR A 21 10.79 15.46 -37.20
C THR A 21 12.20 15.28 -37.78
N ALA A 22 12.27 14.75 -38.99
CA ALA A 22 13.51 14.55 -39.75
C ALA A 22 14.00 15.87 -40.34
N GLY A 23 15.26 16.23 -40.09
CA GLY A 23 16.00 17.31 -40.73
C GLY A 23 17.49 17.02 -40.66
N ALA A 24 18.12 16.75 -41.84
CA ALA A 24 19.52 16.44 -41.95
C ALA A 24 20.40 17.70 -41.78
N LEU A 25 21.49 17.58 -41.00
CA LEU A 25 22.82 18.17 -41.25
C LEU A 25 23.78 17.79 -40.11
N GLY A 26 24.96 17.30 -40.45
CA GLY A 26 25.94 16.73 -39.54
C GLY A 26 26.42 17.67 -38.45
N ALA A 27 26.05 17.34 -37.21
CA ALA A 27 26.68 17.82 -35.99
C ALA A 27 26.92 16.61 -35.13
N ALA A 28 28.12 16.51 -34.55
CA ALA A 28 28.45 15.47 -33.60
C ALA A 28 27.37 15.35 -32.50
N LEU A 29 26.73 14.20 -32.42
CA LEU A 29 25.73 13.92 -31.41
C LEU A 29 26.39 14.10 -30.02
N PRO A 30 25.83 14.96 -29.15
CA PRO A 30 26.27 14.96 -27.76
C PRO A 30 26.06 13.54 -27.22
N ALA A 31 27.08 12.98 -26.54
CA ALA A 31 26.98 11.71 -25.89
C ALA A 31 25.70 11.70 -25.07
N ILE A 32 24.76 10.79 -25.40
CA ILE A 32 23.53 10.59 -24.64
C ILE A 32 24.00 10.23 -23.24
N ALA A 33 23.90 11.17 -22.31
CA ALA A 33 24.15 10.90 -20.91
C ALA A 33 23.26 9.72 -20.55
N ALA A 34 23.88 8.57 -20.25
CA ALA A 34 23.17 7.36 -19.87
C ALA A 34 22.28 7.72 -18.69
N ASN A 35 20.96 7.83 -18.93
CA ASN A 35 19.99 8.09 -17.90
C ASN A 35 20.17 6.99 -16.83
N LYS A 36 20.67 7.36 -15.65
CA LYS A 36 20.68 6.44 -14.50
C LYS A 36 19.26 5.90 -14.37
N PRO A 37 19.10 4.57 -14.26
CA PRO A 37 17.77 3.99 -14.13
C PRO A 37 17.05 4.67 -12.97
N GLN A 38 15.90 5.28 -13.27
CA GLN A 38 15.10 5.96 -12.25
C GLN A 38 14.66 4.90 -11.23
N LYS A 39 15.01 5.08 -9.96
CA LYS A 39 14.59 4.15 -8.90
C LYS A 39 13.06 4.05 -8.89
N ASP A 40 12.56 2.81 -8.81
CA ASP A 40 11.14 2.55 -8.59
C ASP A 40 10.65 3.32 -7.34
N TRP A 41 9.55 4.04 -7.48
CA TRP A 41 8.97 4.83 -6.40
C TRP A 41 8.69 3.99 -5.13
N ARG A 42 8.35 2.71 -5.30
CA ARG A 42 8.16 1.76 -4.20
C ARG A 42 9.45 1.58 -3.41
N GLN A 43 10.56 1.37 -4.13
CA GLN A 43 11.87 1.25 -3.49
C GLN A 43 12.29 2.53 -2.78
N VAL A 44 12.02 3.70 -3.39
CA VAL A 44 12.29 5.00 -2.75
C VAL A 44 11.52 5.16 -1.45
N LEU A 45 10.27 4.68 -1.38
CA LEU A 45 9.49 4.68 -0.14
C LEU A 45 10.00 3.64 0.86
N LEU A 46 10.42 2.45 0.41
CA LEU A 46 10.91 1.39 1.28
C LEU A 46 12.30 1.67 1.87
N ASP A 47 13.12 2.49 1.20
CA ASP A 47 14.47 2.87 1.63
C ASP A 47 14.45 3.96 2.74
N ARG A 48 13.57 3.84 3.74
CA ARG A 48 13.44 4.77 4.87
C ARG A 48 12.77 4.13 6.08
N ASP A 49 12.70 4.84 7.19
CA ASP A 49 11.83 4.47 8.31
C ASP A 49 10.39 4.40 7.84
N ARG A 50 9.67 3.33 8.24
CA ARG A 50 8.30 3.07 7.79
C ARG A 50 7.33 3.26 8.93
N TRP A 51 6.42 4.20 8.73
CA TRP A 51 5.37 4.57 9.67
C TRP A 51 4.01 4.29 9.07
N LEU A 52 3.09 3.78 9.87
CA LEU A 52 1.69 3.60 9.50
C LEU A 52 0.78 4.41 10.41
N SER A 53 -0.34 4.86 9.84
CA SER A 53 -1.46 5.46 10.55
C SER A 53 -2.70 4.64 10.22
N LEU A 54 -3.15 3.81 11.17
CA LEU A 54 -4.25 2.88 11.01
C LEU A 54 -5.35 3.14 12.03
N GLU A 55 -6.58 2.86 11.64
CA GLU A 55 -7.76 2.82 12.51
C GLU A 55 -8.56 1.55 12.23
N ARG A 56 -9.04 0.86 13.27
CA ARG A 56 -9.94 -0.26 13.14
C ARG A 56 -11.38 0.23 13.12
N ALA A 57 -12.08 0.12 11.99
CA ALA A 57 -13.44 0.64 11.80
C ALA A 57 -14.43 0.18 12.87
N LYS A 58 -14.38 -1.10 13.28
CA LYS A 58 -15.34 -1.70 14.21
C LYS A 58 -15.14 -1.27 15.65
N THR A 59 -13.91 -0.97 16.09
CA THR A 59 -13.58 -0.66 17.49
C THR A 59 -13.21 0.80 17.71
N GLY A 60 -12.90 1.55 16.63
CA GLY A 60 -12.40 2.92 16.71
C GLY A 60 -10.94 3.02 17.21
N GLU A 61 -10.31 1.89 17.52
CA GLU A 61 -8.90 1.86 17.91
C GLU A 61 -8.02 2.38 16.79
N LYS A 62 -7.14 3.32 17.11
CA LYS A 62 -6.25 3.94 16.14
C LYS A 62 -4.87 4.18 16.70
N ALA A 63 -3.86 4.08 15.85
CA ALA A 63 -2.48 4.39 16.19
C ALA A 63 -1.70 4.91 14.99
N GLN A 64 -0.71 5.74 15.28
CA GLN A 64 0.37 6.06 14.36
C GLN A 64 1.66 5.51 14.97
N PHE A 65 2.35 4.63 14.25
CA PHE A 65 3.48 3.88 14.78
C PHE A 65 4.52 3.62 13.69
N ARG A 66 5.80 3.49 14.10
CA ARG A 66 6.86 2.98 13.25
C ARG A 66 6.95 1.48 13.42
N TYR A 67 6.95 0.75 12.29
CA TYR A 67 7.09 -0.70 12.29
C TYR A 67 8.41 -1.18 11.68
N TYR A 68 9.18 -0.27 11.06
CA TYR A 68 10.46 -0.59 10.45
C TYR A 68 11.44 0.58 10.57
N ARG A 69 12.68 0.30 10.95
CA ARG A 69 13.82 1.24 10.97
C ARG A 69 14.73 0.92 9.80
N TYR A 70 14.96 1.91 8.95
CA TYR A 70 15.87 1.74 7.82
C TYR A 70 17.28 1.36 8.29
N GLY A 71 17.89 0.33 7.65
CA GLY A 71 19.20 -0.18 8.03
C GLY A 71 19.24 -1.02 9.30
N VAL A 72 18.13 -1.16 10.06
CA VAL A 72 18.06 -1.93 11.32
C VAL A 72 17.10 -3.12 11.20
N GLY A 73 15.89 -2.90 10.64
CA GLY A 73 14.89 -3.95 10.50
C GLY A 73 13.55 -3.61 11.15
N PHE A 74 12.73 -4.65 11.35
CA PHE A 74 11.40 -4.50 11.96
C PHE A 74 11.49 -4.01 13.41
N ASP A 75 10.66 -3.02 13.73
CA ASP A 75 10.40 -2.57 15.10
C ASP A 75 9.32 -3.48 15.70
N ARG A 76 9.71 -4.24 16.73
CA ARG A 76 8.84 -5.27 17.33
C ARG A 76 7.55 -4.67 17.90
N GLU A 77 7.66 -3.52 18.56
CA GLU A 77 6.49 -2.84 19.16
C GLU A 77 5.52 -2.38 18.06
N GLY A 78 6.04 -1.70 17.03
CA GLY A 78 5.21 -1.27 15.90
C GLY A 78 4.59 -2.44 15.14
N TYR A 79 5.31 -3.55 14.98
CA TYR A 79 4.75 -4.76 14.38
C TYR A 79 3.59 -5.34 15.23
N ASN A 80 3.74 -5.37 16.54
CA ASN A 80 2.68 -5.84 17.45
C ASN A 80 1.44 -4.94 17.39
N ILE A 81 1.62 -3.61 17.29
CA ILE A 81 0.51 -2.68 17.09
C ILE A 81 -0.22 -2.97 15.76
N ALA A 82 0.52 -3.22 14.67
CA ALA A 82 -0.08 -3.61 13.39
C ALA A 82 -0.89 -4.91 13.52
N CYS A 83 -0.34 -5.95 14.15
CA CYS A 83 -1.03 -7.21 14.38
C CYS A 83 -2.30 -7.02 15.22
N HIS A 84 -2.27 -6.16 16.24
CA HIS A 84 -3.42 -5.85 17.07
C HIS A 84 -4.54 -5.17 16.27
N LEU A 85 -4.22 -4.12 15.50
CA LEU A 85 -5.21 -3.40 14.69
C LEU A 85 -5.78 -4.24 13.54
N LEU A 86 -5.01 -5.21 13.05
CA LEU A 86 -5.42 -6.13 11.98
C LEU A 86 -6.00 -7.46 12.51
N ARG A 87 -6.21 -7.62 13.82
CA ARG A 87 -6.76 -8.84 14.42
C ARG A 87 -8.19 -9.16 13.97
N ASP A 88 -8.62 -10.35 14.22
CA ASP A 88 -10.03 -10.74 14.14
C ASP A 88 -10.79 -10.21 15.37
N VAL A 89 -11.52 -9.11 15.19
CA VAL A 89 -12.27 -8.47 16.28
C VAL A 89 -13.53 -9.23 16.68
N GLU A 90 -14.03 -10.16 15.84
CA GLU A 90 -15.18 -11.03 16.20
C GLU A 90 -14.79 -12.07 17.27
N SER A 91 -13.61 -12.62 17.13
CA SER A 91 -13.10 -13.64 18.07
C SER A 91 -12.10 -13.09 19.09
N GLY A 92 -11.66 -11.82 18.93
CA GLY A 92 -10.61 -11.22 19.74
C GLY A 92 -9.20 -11.77 19.43
N VAL A 93 -9.06 -12.66 18.45
CA VAL A 93 -7.80 -13.35 18.16
C VAL A 93 -6.85 -12.45 17.39
N THR A 94 -5.66 -12.22 17.98
CA THR A 94 -4.53 -11.61 17.29
C THR A 94 -3.71 -12.68 16.58
N TYR A 95 -3.27 -12.40 15.36
CA TYR A 95 -2.49 -13.30 14.51
C TYR A 95 -1.24 -12.59 13.98
N ALA A 96 -0.20 -13.36 13.68
CA ALA A 96 1.02 -12.82 13.05
C ALA A 96 0.70 -12.39 11.62
N ILE A 97 0.59 -11.08 11.41
CA ILE A 97 0.32 -10.50 10.10
C ILE A 97 1.55 -10.60 9.21
N ASN A 98 1.36 -10.99 7.96
CA ASN A 98 2.45 -11.05 7.00
C ASN A 98 3.13 -9.68 6.85
N PRO A 99 4.46 -9.56 7.09
CA PRO A 99 5.17 -8.29 6.94
C PRO A 99 5.01 -7.62 5.57
N LYS A 100 4.84 -8.41 4.50
CA LYS A 100 4.59 -7.88 3.15
C LYS A 100 3.23 -7.15 3.05
N LEU A 101 2.22 -7.59 3.83
CA LEU A 101 0.94 -6.87 3.90
C LEU A 101 1.12 -5.50 4.58
N ILE A 102 1.93 -5.44 5.63
CA ILE A 102 2.23 -4.18 6.33
C ILE A 102 2.97 -3.23 5.38
N ASP A 103 3.93 -3.74 4.59
CA ASP A 103 4.63 -2.97 3.56
C ASP A 103 3.69 -2.52 2.43
N LEU A 104 2.74 -3.34 2.01
CA LEU A 104 1.72 -2.97 1.01
C LEU A 104 0.86 -1.80 1.50
N LEU A 105 0.39 -1.85 2.75
CA LEU A 105 -0.36 -0.75 3.36
C LEU A 105 0.49 0.52 3.44
N PHE A 106 1.77 0.39 3.81
CA PHE A 106 2.71 1.51 3.85
C PHE A 106 2.94 2.14 2.46
N LEU A 107 3.09 1.34 1.41
CA LEU A 107 3.27 1.84 0.04
C LEU A 107 2.05 2.63 -0.44
N ILE A 108 0.84 2.14 -0.18
CA ILE A 108 -0.41 2.85 -0.48
C ILE A 108 -0.45 4.18 0.27
N GLN A 109 -0.23 4.16 1.59
CA GLN A 109 -0.23 5.35 2.44
C GLN A 109 0.89 6.33 2.06
N GLY A 110 2.09 5.82 1.80
CA GLY A 110 3.26 6.60 1.44
C GLY A 110 3.08 7.35 0.12
N TRP A 111 2.49 6.69 -0.89
CA TRP A 111 2.18 7.32 -2.17
C TRP A 111 1.18 8.48 -1.99
N LEU A 112 0.10 8.26 -1.26
CA LEU A 112 -0.89 9.30 -0.97
C LEU A 112 -0.26 10.48 -0.23
N ARG A 113 0.53 10.19 0.79
CA ARG A 113 1.21 11.21 1.60
C ARG A 113 2.15 12.11 0.79
N VAL A 114 2.98 11.53 -0.08
CA VAL A 114 3.91 12.31 -0.91
C VAL A 114 3.20 13.15 -1.97
N ASN A 115 1.97 12.76 -2.34
CA ASN A 115 1.11 13.51 -3.26
C ASN A 115 0.18 14.51 -2.54
N GLY A 116 0.33 14.71 -1.22
CA GLY A 116 -0.46 15.67 -0.45
C GLY A 116 -1.92 15.28 -0.30
N MET A 117 -2.23 13.98 -0.44
CA MET A 117 -3.58 13.43 -0.31
C MET A 117 -3.83 12.90 1.12
N PRO A 118 -5.09 12.76 1.55
CA PRO A 118 -5.41 12.03 2.76
C PRO A 118 -4.82 10.61 2.72
N PHE A 119 -4.25 10.15 3.83
CA PHE A 119 -3.48 8.89 3.85
C PHE A 119 -3.80 7.98 5.05
N HIS A 120 -4.65 8.41 5.99
CA HIS A 120 -5.05 7.59 7.15
C HIS A 120 -5.89 6.40 6.69
N ILE A 121 -5.43 5.18 6.99
CA ILE A 121 -6.10 3.95 6.55
C ILE A 121 -7.08 3.47 7.63
N ILE A 122 -8.33 3.25 7.23
CA ILE A 122 -9.34 2.58 8.05
C ILE A 122 -9.44 1.13 7.61
N ILE A 123 -9.22 0.20 8.57
CA ILE A 123 -9.28 -1.25 8.38
C ILE A 123 -10.71 -1.73 8.67
N HIS A 124 -11.42 -2.19 7.66
CA HIS A 124 -12.72 -2.85 7.79
C HIS A 124 -12.57 -4.30 8.24
N SER A 125 -11.60 -5.02 7.65
CA SER A 125 -11.27 -6.40 8.00
C SER A 125 -9.76 -6.63 7.84
N GLY A 126 -9.15 -7.33 8.75
CA GLY A 126 -7.79 -7.84 8.69
C GLY A 126 -7.80 -9.36 8.74
N TYR A 127 -7.05 -9.97 9.66
CA TYR A 127 -7.10 -11.39 9.93
C TYR A 127 -8.51 -11.84 10.28
N ARG A 128 -8.88 -13.03 9.83
CA ARG A 128 -10.13 -13.72 10.17
C ARG A 128 -9.80 -15.15 10.60
N THR A 129 -10.28 -15.57 11.76
CA THR A 129 -10.21 -16.99 12.13
C THR A 129 -10.94 -17.85 11.10
N PRO A 130 -10.53 -19.11 10.88
CA PRO A 130 -11.26 -20.01 9.98
C PRO A 130 -12.75 -20.11 10.32
N ALA A 131 -13.10 -20.16 11.59
CA ALA A 131 -14.49 -20.20 12.07
C ALA A 131 -15.26 -18.93 11.73
N HIS A 132 -14.65 -17.74 11.89
CA HIS A 132 -15.27 -16.49 11.46
C HIS A 132 -15.45 -16.47 9.94
N ASN A 133 -14.41 -16.79 9.18
CA ASN A 133 -14.47 -16.78 7.71
C ASN A 133 -15.55 -17.72 7.16
N ALA A 134 -15.74 -18.89 7.78
CA ALA A 134 -16.77 -19.85 7.37
C ALA A 134 -18.21 -19.34 7.54
N ARG A 135 -18.45 -18.38 8.45
CA ARG A 135 -19.78 -17.78 8.65
C ARG A 135 -20.12 -16.67 7.66
N LEU A 136 -19.13 -16.17 6.92
CA LEU A 136 -19.35 -15.08 5.95
C LEU A 136 -19.81 -15.63 4.60
N ALA A 137 -21.06 -15.33 4.22
CA ALA A 137 -21.71 -15.88 3.02
C ALA A 137 -20.95 -15.64 1.70
N LYS A 138 -20.17 -14.57 1.62
CA LYS A 138 -19.40 -14.18 0.42
C LYS A 138 -17.89 -14.42 0.56
N ALA A 139 -17.43 -15.03 1.65
CA ALA A 139 -15.99 -15.28 1.82
C ALA A 139 -15.54 -16.50 1.02
N GLY A 140 -14.44 -16.33 0.29
CA GLY A 140 -13.81 -17.45 -0.41
C GLY A 140 -13.33 -18.54 0.56
N LYS A 141 -13.46 -19.81 0.19
CA LYS A 141 -12.96 -20.97 1.00
C LYS A 141 -11.45 -20.88 1.25
N LYS A 142 -10.69 -20.30 0.33
CA LYS A 142 -9.23 -20.06 0.43
C LYS A 142 -8.97 -18.56 0.56
N SER A 143 -9.49 -17.96 1.63
CA SER A 143 -9.36 -16.52 1.87
C SER A 143 -7.98 -16.16 2.40
N GLU A 144 -7.32 -15.16 1.81
CA GLU A 144 -6.03 -14.63 2.29
C GLU A 144 -6.14 -13.98 3.68
N HIS A 145 -7.33 -13.58 4.11
CA HIS A 145 -7.58 -13.10 5.47
C HIS A 145 -7.25 -14.16 6.54
N VAL A 146 -7.51 -15.43 6.26
CA VAL A 146 -7.27 -16.55 7.20
C VAL A 146 -5.76 -16.78 7.44
N ASN A 147 -4.94 -16.32 6.51
CA ASN A 147 -3.48 -16.47 6.58
C ASN A 147 -2.78 -15.19 7.08
N GLY A 148 -3.52 -14.15 7.48
CA GLY A 148 -2.95 -12.85 7.84
C GLY A 148 -2.31 -12.11 6.65
N ASN A 149 -2.74 -12.42 5.44
CA ASN A 149 -2.19 -11.90 4.19
C ASN A 149 -3.04 -10.81 3.55
N ALA A 150 -4.21 -10.46 4.10
CA ALA A 150 -5.16 -9.55 3.47
C ALA A 150 -5.75 -8.52 4.43
N ALA A 151 -6.14 -7.37 3.86
CA ALA A 151 -6.91 -6.33 4.53
C ALA A 151 -7.96 -5.73 3.59
N ASP A 152 -9.14 -5.44 4.14
CA ASP A 152 -10.18 -4.63 3.51
C ASP A 152 -10.05 -3.20 4.04
N ILE A 153 -9.76 -2.23 3.17
CA ILE A 153 -9.35 -0.88 3.55
C ILE A 153 -10.18 0.20 2.87
N ARG A 154 -10.32 1.32 3.57
CA ARG A 154 -10.73 2.60 2.97
C ARG A 154 -9.88 3.75 3.50
N ILE A 155 -9.88 4.87 2.80
CA ILE A 155 -9.16 6.08 3.23
C ILE A 155 -10.14 7.25 3.12
N PRO A 156 -10.50 7.91 4.24
CA PRO A 156 -11.39 9.07 4.22
C PRO A 156 -10.84 10.16 3.30
N GLY A 157 -11.69 10.72 2.45
CA GLY A 157 -11.29 11.73 1.46
C GLY A 157 -10.65 11.18 0.19
N VAL A 158 -10.45 9.84 0.09
CA VAL A 158 -10.00 9.17 -1.15
C VAL A 158 -11.12 8.30 -1.68
N GLY A 159 -11.55 8.53 -2.92
CA GLY A 159 -12.58 7.71 -3.56
C GLY A 159 -12.14 6.25 -3.72
N THR A 160 -13.07 5.30 -3.56
CA THR A 160 -12.78 3.85 -3.65
C THR A 160 -12.14 3.47 -4.99
N ASP A 161 -12.54 4.13 -6.10
CA ASP A 161 -11.94 3.91 -7.41
C ASP A 161 -10.48 4.38 -7.47
N THR A 162 -10.16 5.53 -6.89
CA THR A 162 -8.77 6.03 -6.81
C THR A 162 -7.91 5.10 -5.96
N LEU A 163 -8.43 4.63 -4.82
CA LEU A 163 -7.75 3.67 -3.96
C LEU A 163 -7.52 2.33 -4.68
N ASN A 164 -8.51 1.85 -5.44
CA ASN A 164 -8.39 0.63 -6.26
C ASN A 164 -7.30 0.77 -7.32
N ARG A 165 -7.27 1.89 -8.06
CA ARG A 165 -6.20 2.14 -9.05
C ARG A 165 -4.82 2.20 -8.40
N LEU A 166 -4.70 2.84 -7.25
CA LEU A 166 -3.44 2.92 -6.51
C LEU A 166 -2.99 1.54 -6.03
N ALA A 167 -3.89 0.74 -5.43
CA ALA A 167 -3.57 -0.61 -4.98
C ALA A 167 -3.06 -1.49 -6.14
N LYS A 168 -3.69 -1.39 -7.32
CA LYS A 168 -3.22 -2.07 -8.54
C LYS A 168 -1.85 -1.57 -8.99
N ALA A 169 -1.60 -0.25 -8.93
CA ALA A 169 -0.32 0.33 -9.31
C ALA A 169 0.83 -0.08 -8.39
N VAL A 170 0.55 -0.43 -7.13
CA VAL A 170 1.55 -1.04 -6.23
C VAL A 170 2.01 -2.40 -6.79
N GLY A 171 1.13 -3.15 -7.44
CA GLY A 171 1.47 -4.38 -8.17
C GLY A 171 1.82 -5.56 -7.26
N VAL A 172 1.30 -5.60 -6.04
CA VAL A 172 1.52 -6.67 -5.06
C VAL A 172 0.20 -7.38 -4.79
N GLY A 173 0.14 -8.69 -5.06
CA GLY A 173 -0.98 -9.55 -4.70
C GLY A 173 -2.33 -9.25 -5.36
N GLY A 174 -3.41 -9.65 -4.71
CA GLY A 174 -4.77 -9.47 -5.20
C GLY A 174 -5.37 -8.13 -4.81
N VAL A 175 -6.19 -7.58 -5.72
CA VAL A 175 -6.95 -6.35 -5.48
C VAL A 175 -8.43 -6.60 -5.81
N GLY A 176 -9.30 -6.47 -4.80
CA GLY A 176 -10.75 -6.56 -4.93
C GLY A 176 -11.41 -5.19 -4.82
N PHE A 177 -12.22 -4.83 -5.80
CA PHE A 177 -12.92 -3.55 -5.83
C PHE A 177 -14.37 -3.70 -5.37
N TYR A 178 -14.72 -3.10 -4.22
CA TYR A 178 -16.04 -3.15 -3.60
C TYR A 178 -16.65 -1.74 -3.48
N PRO A 179 -17.08 -1.15 -4.62
CA PRO A 179 -17.53 0.26 -4.62
C PRO A 179 -18.80 0.48 -3.80
N ASN A 180 -19.74 -0.49 -3.78
CA ASN A 180 -20.98 -0.41 -3.02
C ASN A 180 -20.73 -0.45 -1.51
N ASP A 181 -19.77 -1.24 -1.07
CA ASP A 181 -19.36 -1.39 0.33
C ASP A 181 -18.28 -0.38 0.72
N LYS A 182 -17.84 0.46 -0.23
CA LYS A 182 -16.87 1.56 -0.05
C LYS A 182 -15.52 1.14 0.52
N PHE A 183 -15.02 -0.04 0.12
CA PHE A 183 -13.68 -0.50 0.46
C PHE A 183 -12.96 -1.14 -0.73
N VAL A 184 -11.67 -1.31 -0.57
CA VAL A 184 -10.81 -2.09 -1.47
C VAL A 184 -10.16 -3.19 -0.66
N HIS A 185 -10.26 -4.43 -1.15
CA HIS A 185 -9.49 -5.55 -0.65
C HIS A 185 -8.07 -5.49 -1.22
N VAL A 186 -7.07 -5.71 -0.39
CA VAL A 186 -5.68 -5.86 -0.79
C VAL A 186 -5.07 -7.08 -0.10
N ASP A 187 -4.27 -7.85 -0.84
CA ASP A 187 -3.55 -9.00 -0.27
C ASP A 187 -2.15 -9.19 -0.89
N VAL A 188 -1.38 -10.11 -0.32
CA VAL A 188 -0.02 -10.44 -0.78
C VAL A 188 0.08 -11.84 -1.37
N GLY A 189 -1.04 -12.40 -1.81
CA GLY A 189 -1.10 -13.65 -2.57
C GLY A 189 -0.70 -13.46 -4.04
N ARG A 190 -1.20 -14.30 -4.92
CA ARG A 190 -0.97 -14.14 -6.36
C ARG A 190 -1.64 -12.86 -6.88
N VAL A 191 -1.01 -12.21 -7.86
CA VAL A 191 -1.57 -11.03 -8.53
C VAL A 191 -2.86 -11.42 -9.26
N ARG A 192 -3.95 -10.75 -8.92
CA ARG A 192 -5.28 -10.91 -9.51
C ARG A 192 -6.17 -9.72 -9.17
N GLU A 193 -7.21 -9.54 -9.96
CA GLU A 193 -8.18 -8.47 -9.76
C GLU A 193 -9.61 -9.03 -9.86
N TRP A 194 -10.52 -8.44 -9.10
CA TRP A 194 -11.95 -8.74 -9.20
C TRP A 194 -12.79 -7.56 -8.73
N ARG A 195 -14.08 -7.63 -9.04
CA ARG A 195 -15.09 -6.69 -8.57
C ARG A 195 -16.15 -7.47 -7.77
N GLY A 196 -16.53 -6.94 -6.59
CA GLY A 196 -17.62 -7.42 -5.73
C GLY A 196 -18.80 -6.48 -5.69
#